data_fe2232abb69003873934148e8397fd0d
#
_entry.id   fe2232abb69003873934148e8397fd0d
#
_cell.length_a   1.000
_cell.length_b   1.000
_cell.length_c   1.000
_cell.angle_alpha   90.00
_cell.angle_beta   90.00
_cell.angle_gamma   90.00
#
_symmetry.space_group_name_H-M   'P 1'
#
loop_
_entity.id
_entity.type
_entity.pdbx_description
1 polymer ?
#
loop_
_entity_poly.entity_id
_entity_poly.type
_entity_poly.pdbx_seq_one_letter_code
_entity_poly.pdbx_strand_id
1 'polypeptide(L)'
;MLIVLALLGNVHRADAFDVDAAFPRGGHVFSLEAGYGEQFDAWNTTITGLDAFNAGVRFGFLPWGATGSGLLKGALEIGLEPFYQRFVEPETAFFAGLGAVARYHILPLGRFVPYVELGAAPGYTDLNVREQQTNFVFVLFGGAGASYFVTERTALYAGYRLQHVSNANTSSPNMGINSHTGVIGVSFFFR
;
A
#
# COMPACT_ATOMS: atom_id res chain seq x y z
N MET A 1 51.79 17.11 -21.45
CA MET A 1 51.35 16.18 -20.39
C MET A 1 50.99 17.03 -19.19
N LEU A 2 49.79 17.64 -19.15
CA LEU A 2 49.25 18.41 -17.97
C LEU A 2 47.84 18.91 -18.24
N ILE A 3 46.88 18.01 -18.59
CA ILE A 3 45.41 18.32 -18.68
C ILE A 3 44.62 17.11 -18.19
N VAL A 4 44.86 16.61 -16.99
CA VAL A 4 44.08 15.50 -16.41
C VAL A 4 43.69 15.78 -14.93
N LEU A 5 43.97 16.94 -14.37
CA LEU A 5 43.80 17.23 -12.92
C LEU A 5 42.70 18.25 -12.58
N ALA A 6 41.77 18.56 -13.49
CA ALA A 6 40.72 19.57 -13.27
C ALA A 6 39.29 19.00 -13.17
N LEU A 7 39.08 17.69 -13.04
CA LEU A 7 37.76 17.05 -12.97
C LEU A 7 37.43 16.44 -11.60
N LEU A 8 38.23 16.69 -10.57
CA LEU A 8 37.97 16.18 -9.21
C LEU A 8 37.46 17.25 -8.23
N GLY A 9 36.91 18.33 -8.70
CA GLY A 9 36.53 19.46 -7.85
C GLY A 9 35.06 19.78 -7.85
N ASN A 10 34.17 18.86 -7.53
CA ASN A 10 32.85 19.12 -6.97
C ASN A 10 32.18 17.78 -6.63
N VAL A 11 32.73 17.08 -5.67
CA VAL A 11 31.92 16.14 -4.89
C VAL A 11 30.97 17.00 -4.08
N HIS A 12 29.78 17.32 -4.65
CA HIS A 12 28.69 17.76 -3.81
C HIS A 12 28.54 16.68 -2.72
N ARG A 13 28.81 17.06 -1.47
CA ARG A 13 28.37 16.25 -0.33
C ARG A 13 26.88 16.05 -0.56
N ALA A 14 26.48 14.87 -0.98
CA ALA A 14 25.09 14.47 -0.92
C ALA A 14 24.72 14.62 0.56
N ASP A 15 23.91 15.61 0.90
CA ASP A 15 23.40 15.76 2.25
C ASP A 15 22.81 14.43 2.66
N ALA A 16 23.20 13.94 3.83
CA ALA A 16 22.70 12.68 4.33
C ALA A 16 21.16 12.77 4.42
N PHE A 17 20.45 11.85 3.82
CA PHE A 17 18.98 11.82 3.87
C PHE A 17 18.51 11.85 5.33
N ASP A 18 17.77 12.87 5.68
CA ASP A 18 17.16 13.02 7.00
C ASP A 18 15.75 12.39 6.97
N VAL A 19 15.67 11.14 7.40
CA VAL A 19 14.41 10.41 7.45
C VAL A 19 13.40 11.07 8.40
N ASP A 20 13.84 11.71 9.47
CA ASP A 20 12.95 12.38 10.42
C ASP A 20 12.30 13.62 9.79
N ALA A 21 13.04 14.34 8.95
CA ALA A 21 12.51 15.47 8.20
C ALA A 21 11.48 15.04 7.14
N ALA A 22 11.56 13.82 6.64
CA ALA A 22 10.58 13.25 5.70
C ALA A 22 9.26 12.88 6.40
N PHE A 23 9.29 12.58 7.71
CA PHE A 23 8.11 12.19 8.50
C PHE A 23 7.80 13.20 9.62
N PRO A 24 7.47 14.46 9.30
CA PRO A 24 7.20 15.49 10.31
C PRO A 24 5.85 15.24 11.00
N ARG A 25 5.73 15.64 12.25
CA ARG A 25 4.44 15.67 12.94
C ARG A 25 3.46 16.58 12.21
N GLY A 26 2.23 16.10 11.96
CA GLY A 26 1.22 16.82 11.19
C GLY A 26 1.47 16.81 9.68
N GLY A 27 2.45 16.06 9.21
CA GLY A 27 2.74 15.90 7.78
C GLY A 27 1.65 15.13 7.03
N HIS A 28 1.60 15.32 5.73
CA HIS A 28 0.65 14.67 4.82
C HIS A 28 1.40 13.81 3.81
N VAL A 29 0.75 12.74 3.36
CA VAL A 29 1.29 11.83 2.35
C VAL A 29 0.24 11.67 1.26
N PHE A 30 0.65 11.82 0.01
CA PHE A 30 -0.16 11.48 -1.14
C PHE A 30 0.48 10.30 -1.86
N SER A 31 -0.27 9.23 -2.09
CA SER A 31 0.26 8.04 -2.75
C SER A 31 -0.62 7.61 -3.92
N LEU A 32 0.04 7.13 -4.97
CA LEU A 32 -0.58 6.44 -6.10
C LEU A 32 -0.09 5.00 -6.09
N GLU A 33 -1.00 4.07 -6.32
CA GLU A 33 -0.74 2.64 -6.20
C GLU A 33 -1.39 1.86 -7.33
N ALA A 34 -0.69 0.83 -7.79
CA ALA A 34 -1.22 -0.22 -8.65
C ALA A 34 -0.80 -1.58 -8.11
N GLY A 35 -1.60 -2.60 -8.38
CA GLY A 35 -1.31 -3.96 -7.94
C GLY A 35 -1.97 -5.01 -8.81
N TYR A 36 -1.55 -6.24 -8.60
CA TYR A 36 -2.16 -7.44 -9.18
C TYR A 36 -2.28 -8.50 -8.12
N GLY A 37 -3.41 -9.20 -8.09
CA GLY A 37 -3.69 -10.23 -7.11
C GLY A 37 -4.37 -11.44 -7.72
N GLU A 38 -4.08 -12.60 -7.12
CA GLU A 38 -4.62 -13.90 -7.49
C GLU A 38 -5.34 -14.49 -6.27
N GLN A 39 -6.52 -15.03 -6.50
CA GLN A 39 -7.28 -15.75 -5.46
C GLN A 39 -6.55 -17.01 -5.06
N PHE A 40 -6.56 -17.33 -3.77
CA PHE A 40 -6.07 -18.60 -3.25
C PHE A 40 -7.08 -19.28 -2.31
N ASP A 41 -6.98 -20.58 -2.20
CA ASP A 41 -7.78 -21.36 -1.25
C ASP A 41 -7.14 -21.34 0.15
N ALA A 42 -7.79 -20.64 1.09
CA ALA A 42 -7.35 -20.59 2.47
C ALA A 42 -7.88 -21.75 3.34
N TRP A 43 -8.94 -22.47 2.89
CA TRP A 43 -9.70 -23.38 3.75
C TRP A 43 -10.04 -24.73 3.11
N ASN A 44 -9.31 -25.16 2.10
CA ASN A 44 -9.58 -26.38 1.29
C ASN A 44 -11.00 -26.39 0.65
N THR A 45 -11.42 -25.21 0.18
CA THR A 45 -12.69 -25.05 -0.55
C THR A 45 -12.40 -24.94 -2.04
N THR A 46 -13.33 -25.37 -2.89
CA THR A 46 -13.20 -25.08 -4.31
C THR A 46 -13.42 -23.58 -4.53
N ILE A 47 -12.46 -22.91 -5.12
CA ILE A 47 -12.48 -21.47 -5.41
C ILE A 47 -12.79 -21.20 -6.87
N THR A 48 -13.26 -19.98 -7.19
CA THR A 48 -13.48 -19.54 -8.57
C THR A 48 -12.16 -19.34 -9.32
N GLY A 49 -11.10 -18.92 -8.63
CA GLY A 49 -9.77 -18.64 -9.20
C GLY A 49 -9.71 -17.26 -9.84
N LEU A 50 -10.09 -16.23 -9.07
CA LEU A 50 -10.18 -14.85 -9.55
C LEU A 50 -8.83 -14.16 -9.59
N ASP A 51 -8.57 -13.48 -10.70
CA ASP A 51 -7.45 -12.58 -10.88
C ASP A 51 -7.94 -11.14 -10.98
N ALA A 52 -7.20 -10.21 -10.38
CA ALA A 52 -7.60 -8.81 -10.37
C ALA A 52 -6.43 -7.82 -10.41
N PHE A 53 -6.62 -6.73 -11.15
CA PHE A 53 -5.81 -5.53 -11.05
C PHE A 53 -6.40 -4.58 -10.01
N ASN A 54 -5.54 -3.94 -9.24
CA ASN A 54 -5.89 -2.98 -8.20
C ASN A 54 -5.32 -1.61 -8.52
N ALA A 55 -6.03 -0.56 -8.15
CA ALA A 55 -5.56 0.82 -8.19
C ALA A 55 -6.05 1.57 -6.95
N GLY A 56 -5.18 2.36 -6.34
CA GLY A 56 -5.49 3.16 -5.16
C GLY A 56 -4.89 4.56 -5.24
N VAL A 57 -5.60 5.51 -4.66
CA VAL A 57 -5.11 6.87 -4.41
C VAL A 57 -5.25 7.13 -2.92
N ARG A 58 -4.12 7.30 -2.20
CA ARG A 58 -4.17 7.48 -0.74
C ARG A 58 -3.85 8.90 -0.35
N PHE A 59 -4.63 9.42 0.58
CA PHE A 59 -4.39 10.66 1.29
C PHE A 59 -4.09 10.32 2.74
N GLY A 60 -2.82 10.37 3.12
CA GLY A 60 -2.28 10.01 4.42
C GLY A 60 -1.99 11.23 5.28
N PHE A 61 -2.00 11.02 6.59
CA PHE A 61 -1.66 11.98 7.63
C PHE A 61 -0.74 11.33 8.67
N LEU A 62 0.28 12.07 9.14
CA LEU A 62 1.28 11.64 10.11
C LEU A 62 1.00 12.31 11.47
N PRO A 63 0.12 11.78 12.33
CA PRO A 63 -0.35 12.48 13.53
C PRO A 63 0.77 12.82 14.51
N TRP A 64 1.76 11.95 14.62
CA TRP A 64 2.85 12.11 15.60
C TRP A 64 4.24 12.34 14.95
N GLY A 65 4.35 12.10 13.62
CA GLY A 65 5.65 12.10 12.92
C GLY A 65 6.53 10.92 13.34
N ALA A 66 7.85 11.11 13.19
CA ALA A 66 8.84 10.14 13.63
C ALA A 66 8.87 10.04 15.16
N THR A 67 8.68 8.85 15.72
CA THR A 67 8.64 8.56 17.17
C THR A 67 9.40 7.29 17.51
N GLY A 68 9.73 7.11 18.80
CA GLY A 68 10.45 5.94 19.28
C GLY A 68 11.96 6.02 19.07
N SER A 69 12.67 4.94 19.33
CA SER A 69 14.12 4.83 19.22
C SER A 69 14.57 3.44 18.80
N GLY A 70 15.81 3.33 18.32
CA GLY A 70 16.39 2.06 17.88
C GLY A 70 15.57 1.43 16.73
N LEU A 71 15.44 0.12 16.74
CA LEU A 71 14.72 -0.62 15.69
C LEU A 71 13.21 -0.36 15.66
N LEU A 72 12.64 0.17 16.74
CA LEU A 72 11.22 0.52 16.85
C LEU A 72 10.93 1.97 16.48
N LYS A 73 11.96 2.75 16.09
CA LYS A 73 11.74 4.11 15.58
C LYS A 73 10.89 4.04 14.31
N GLY A 74 9.77 4.77 14.30
CA GLY A 74 8.84 4.72 13.18
C GLY A 74 7.88 5.89 13.13
N ALA A 75 7.05 5.91 12.09
CA ALA A 75 5.98 6.89 11.93
C ALA A 75 4.69 6.17 11.53
N LEU A 76 3.58 6.50 12.19
CA LEU A 76 2.27 6.02 11.82
C LEU A 76 1.64 6.98 10.80
N GLU A 77 1.25 6.45 9.66
CA GLU A 77 0.39 7.09 8.66
C GLU A 77 -1.03 6.54 8.81
N ILE A 78 -2.01 7.42 8.92
CA ILE A 78 -3.44 7.09 8.85
C ILE A 78 -3.98 7.76 7.60
N GLY A 79 -4.65 7.01 6.73
CA GLY A 79 -5.08 7.52 5.42
C GLY A 79 -6.47 7.07 5.02
N LEU A 80 -7.03 7.82 4.08
CA LEU A 80 -8.18 7.43 3.27
C LEU A 80 -7.71 7.08 1.86
N GLU A 81 -8.25 5.99 1.31
CA GLU A 81 -7.84 5.44 0.03
C GLU A 81 -9.08 5.11 -0.81
N PRO A 82 -9.51 5.98 -1.76
CA PRO A 82 -10.29 5.51 -2.90
C PRO A 82 -9.57 4.33 -3.54
N PHE A 83 -10.26 3.19 -3.56
CA PHE A 83 -9.71 1.90 -3.99
C PHE A 83 -10.58 1.30 -5.08
N TYR A 84 -9.97 0.88 -6.16
CA TYR A 84 -10.61 0.21 -7.29
C TYR A 84 -9.93 -1.12 -7.57
N GLN A 85 -10.74 -2.14 -7.82
CA GLN A 85 -10.28 -3.47 -8.22
C GLN A 85 -11.03 -3.92 -9.46
N ARG A 86 -10.31 -4.39 -10.48
CA ARG A 86 -10.85 -4.97 -11.70
C ARG A 86 -10.55 -6.45 -11.74
N PHE A 87 -11.56 -7.28 -11.55
CA PHE A 87 -11.47 -8.72 -11.81
C PHE A 87 -11.41 -8.95 -13.32
N VAL A 88 -10.53 -9.84 -13.77
CA VAL A 88 -10.27 -10.08 -15.19
C VAL A 88 -10.41 -11.52 -15.61
N GLU A 89 -10.19 -12.47 -14.71
CA GLU A 89 -10.34 -13.91 -14.93
C GLU A 89 -10.88 -14.59 -13.68
N PRO A 90 -11.67 -15.68 -13.84
CA PRO A 90 -12.42 -16.08 -15.02
C PRO A 90 -13.64 -15.21 -15.27
N GLU A 91 -13.99 -14.35 -14.31
CA GLU A 91 -15.13 -13.43 -14.33
C GLU A 91 -14.66 -11.99 -14.45
N THR A 92 -15.33 -11.23 -15.30
CA THR A 92 -15.06 -9.81 -15.49
C THR A 92 -16.01 -8.99 -14.63
N ALA A 93 -15.47 -8.37 -13.57
CA ALA A 93 -16.24 -7.56 -12.64
C ALA A 93 -15.37 -6.42 -12.07
N PHE A 94 -15.95 -5.55 -11.24
CA PHE A 94 -15.19 -4.54 -10.53
C PHE A 94 -15.62 -4.43 -9.06
N PHE A 95 -14.75 -3.85 -8.27
CA PHE A 95 -15.04 -3.29 -6.96
C PHE A 95 -14.59 -1.83 -6.94
N ALA A 96 -15.38 -0.95 -6.33
CA ALA A 96 -15.02 0.43 -6.04
C ALA A 96 -15.44 0.80 -4.62
N GLY A 97 -14.52 1.32 -3.83
CA GLY A 97 -14.76 1.62 -2.42
C GLY A 97 -13.89 2.74 -1.88
N LEU A 98 -14.13 3.10 -0.63
CA LEU A 98 -13.31 4.04 0.12
C LEU A 98 -12.71 3.32 1.32
N GLY A 99 -11.39 3.15 1.32
CA GLY A 99 -10.65 2.49 2.38
C GLY A 99 -10.16 3.45 3.46
N ALA A 100 -10.13 2.95 4.70
CA ALA A 100 -9.30 3.49 5.76
C ALA A 100 -8.04 2.61 5.88
N VAL A 101 -6.87 3.23 5.94
CA VAL A 101 -5.57 2.54 5.95
C VAL A 101 -4.73 3.06 7.10
N ALA A 102 -4.07 2.16 7.81
CA ALA A 102 -3.01 2.47 8.76
C ALA A 102 -1.71 1.83 8.25
N ARG A 103 -0.64 2.62 8.09
CA ARG A 103 0.69 2.16 7.69
C ARG A 103 1.72 2.63 8.70
N TYR A 104 2.50 1.69 9.23
CA TYR A 104 3.60 2.00 10.12
C TYR A 104 4.93 1.88 9.35
N HIS A 105 5.61 3.01 9.21
CA HIS A 105 6.91 3.14 8.56
C HIS A 105 8.02 2.91 9.57
N ILE A 106 8.98 2.04 9.27
CA ILE A 106 10.12 1.67 10.14
C ILE A 106 11.35 2.45 9.67
N LEU A 107 11.81 3.44 10.45
CA LEU A 107 12.72 4.49 10.00
C LEU A 107 14.25 4.26 10.16
N PRO A 108 14.77 3.28 10.93
CA PRO A 108 16.20 3.22 11.23
C PRO A 108 17.14 2.99 10.04
N LEU A 109 16.62 2.63 8.87
CA LEU A 109 17.41 2.24 7.69
C LEU A 109 17.60 3.36 6.66
N GLY A 110 17.41 4.63 7.06
CA GLY A 110 17.63 5.81 6.20
C GLY A 110 16.64 5.84 5.02
N ARG A 111 17.17 5.91 3.77
CA ARG A 111 16.33 5.97 2.57
C ARG A 111 15.49 4.72 2.31
N PHE A 112 15.88 3.59 2.85
CA PHE A 112 15.11 2.35 2.78
C PHE A 112 14.21 2.25 4.02
N VAL A 113 12.91 2.35 3.83
CA VAL A 113 11.90 2.42 4.89
C VAL A 113 10.93 1.26 4.74
N PRO A 114 11.16 0.14 5.44
CA PRO A 114 10.18 -0.93 5.53
C PRO A 114 8.88 -0.44 6.15
N TYR A 115 7.77 -1.09 5.80
CA TYR A 115 6.48 -0.78 6.41
C TYR A 115 5.63 -2.04 6.60
N VAL A 116 4.69 -1.94 7.53
CA VAL A 116 3.55 -2.84 7.66
C VAL A 116 2.28 -2.01 7.55
N GLU A 117 1.22 -2.60 7.01
CA GLU A 117 -0.04 -1.91 6.83
C GLU A 117 -1.24 -2.81 7.05
N LEU A 118 -2.35 -2.19 7.36
CA LEU A 118 -3.67 -2.81 7.37
C LEU A 118 -4.70 -1.80 6.87
N GLY A 119 -5.78 -2.32 6.28
CA GLY A 119 -6.85 -1.47 5.78
C GLY A 119 -8.16 -2.20 5.62
N ALA A 120 -9.21 -1.40 5.53
CA ALA A 120 -10.57 -1.86 5.31
C ALA A 120 -11.29 -0.88 4.37
N ALA A 121 -11.85 -1.39 3.29
CA ALA A 121 -12.56 -0.62 2.28
C ALA A 121 -13.97 -1.19 2.08
N PRO A 122 -15.02 -0.60 2.67
CA PRO A 122 -16.38 -0.83 2.24
C PRO A 122 -16.58 -0.29 0.82
N GLY A 123 -17.40 -0.98 0.02
CA GLY A 123 -17.64 -0.55 -1.34
C GLY A 123 -18.67 -1.39 -2.09
N TYR A 124 -18.83 -1.04 -3.35
CA TYR A 124 -19.74 -1.68 -4.29
C TYR A 124 -18.96 -2.58 -5.24
N THR A 125 -19.56 -3.73 -5.58
CA THR A 125 -19.07 -4.66 -6.61
C THR A 125 -20.23 -5.17 -7.46
N ASP A 126 -19.97 -5.47 -8.72
CA ASP A 126 -20.85 -6.22 -9.59
C ASP A 126 -20.43 -7.70 -9.71
N LEU A 127 -19.43 -8.12 -8.91
CA LEU A 127 -18.96 -9.49 -8.90
C LEU A 127 -20.07 -10.43 -8.39
N ASN A 128 -20.39 -11.43 -9.22
CA ASN A 128 -21.39 -12.45 -8.91
C ASN A 128 -20.79 -13.84 -9.14
N VAL A 129 -20.22 -14.37 -8.09
CA VAL A 129 -19.59 -15.71 -8.07
C VAL A 129 -20.16 -16.54 -6.92
N ARG A 130 -19.86 -17.83 -6.93
CA ARG A 130 -20.36 -18.75 -5.88
C ARG A 130 -19.97 -18.32 -4.45
N GLU A 131 -18.84 -17.64 -4.27
CA GLU A 131 -18.35 -17.19 -2.97
C GLU A 131 -19.05 -15.91 -2.50
N GLN A 132 -19.55 -15.08 -3.43
CA GLN A 132 -20.05 -13.75 -3.16
C GLN A 132 -21.07 -13.31 -4.22
N GLN A 133 -22.29 -12.96 -3.80
CA GLN A 133 -23.40 -12.58 -4.70
C GLN A 133 -24.08 -11.26 -4.30
N THR A 134 -23.48 -10.49 -3.39
CA THR A 134 -24.03 -9.19 -2.97
C THR A 134 -23.21 -8.05 -3.53
N ASN A 135 -23.88 -6.92 -3.80
CA ASN A 135 -23.22 -5.75 -4.39
C ASN A 135 -22.44 -4.91 -3.35
N PHE A 136 -22.77 -5.01 -2.06
CA PHE A 136 -22.05 -4.32 -1.01
C PHE A 136 -21.13 -5.28 -0.25
N VAL A 137 -19.84 -5.00 -0.30
CA VAL A 137 -18.81 -5.83 0.30
C VAL A 137 -17.73 -4.98 1.00
N PHE A 138 -16.91 -5.65 1.78
CA PHE A 138 -15.72 -5.09 2.41
C PHE A 138 -14.48 -5.78 1.83
N VAL A 139 -13.50 -4.99 1.42
CA VAL A 139 -12.14 -5.46 1.15
C VAL A 139 -11.30 -5.17 2.38
N LEU A 140 -10.86 -6.20 3.06
CA LEU A 140 -9.91 -6.11 4.18
C LEU A 140 -8.54 -6.51 3.68
N PHE A 141 -7.48 -5.85 4.13
CA PHE A 141 -6.13 -6.26 3.80
C PHE A 141 -5.15 -6.02 4.94
N GLY A 142 -4.13 -6.85 4.98
CA GLY A 142 -2.94 -6.67 5.79
C GLY A 142 -1.70 -6.99 4.96
N GLY A 143 -0.62 -6.24 5.15
CA GLY A 143 0.54 -6.39 4.29
C GLY A 143 1.82 -5.81 4.88
N ALA A 144 2.90 -6.04 4.13
CA ALA A 144 4.21 -5.49 4.41
C ALA A 144 4.92 -5.15 3.10
N GLY A 145 5.84 -4.21 3.17
CA GLY A 145 6.62 -3.79 2.02
C GLY A 145 7.77 -2.88 2.42
N ALA A 146 8.33 -2.20 1.42
CA ALA A 146 9.38 -1.22 1.65
C ALA A 146 9.23 -0.05 0.68
N SER A 147 9.52 1.14 1.18
CA SER A 147 9.66 2.37 0.44
C SER A 147 11.14 2.72 0.29
N TYR A 148 11.51 3.24 -0.88
CA TYR A 148 12.83 3.79 -1.12
C TYR A 148 12.71 5.26 -1.53
N PHE A 149 13.29 6.15 -0.73
CA PHE A 149 13.28 7.59 -0.98
C PHE A 149 14.24 7.96 -2.10
N VAL A 150 13.69 8.30 -3.26
CA VAL A 150 14.45 8.77 -4.43
C VAL A 150 14.82 10.26 -4.30
N THR A 151 14.01 11.03 -3.56
CA THR A 151 14.30 12.41 -3.13
C THR A 151 14.00 12.55 -1.64
N GLU A 152 14.15 13.75 -1.07
CA GLU A 152 13.78 14.03 0.33
C GLU A 152 12.26 13.94 0.61
N ARG A 153 11.41 13.92 -0.44
CA ARG A 153 9.96 13.96 -0.33
C ARG A 153 9.24 12.99 -1.25
N THR A 154 9.96 12.19 -2.00
CA THR A 154 9.36 11.23 -2.94
C THR A 154 9.95 9.86 -2.70
N ALA A 155 9.09 8.88 -2.48
CA ALA A 155 9.48 7.49 -2.32
C ALA A 155 8.76 6.60 -3.34
N LEU A 156 9.47 5.66 -3.94
CA LEU A 156 8.89 4.52 -4.64
C LEU A 156 8.70 3.40 -3.61
N TYR A 157 7.64 2.63 -3.75
CA TYR A 157 7.44 1.49 -2.86
C TYR A 157 6.95 0.25 -3.59
N ALA A 158 7.25 -0.89 -2.99
CA ALA A 158 6.68 -2.17 -3.35
C ALA A 158 6.27 -2.92 -2.09
N GLY A 159 5.22 -3.72 -2.19
CA GLY A 159 4.71 -4.47 -1.06
C GLY A 159 3.89 -5.68 -1.49
N TYR A 160 3.50 -6.41 -0.48
CA TYR A 160 2.65 -7.58 -0.59
C TYR A 160 1.50 -7.45 0.39
N ARG A 161 0.29 -7.77 -0.04
CA ARG A 161 -0.94 -7.79 0.75
C ARG A 161 -1.61 -9.15 0.70
N LEU A 162 -2.11 -9.59 1.84
CA LEU A 162 -3.19 -10.55 1.90
C LEU A 162 -4.50 -9.76 1.93
N GLN A 163 -5.39 -10.06 0.99
CA GLN A 163 -6.71 -9.43 0.91
C GLN A 163 -7.80 -10.44 1.20
N HIS A 164 -8.89 -9.96 1.78
CA HIS A 164 -10.11 -10.71 2.04
C HIS A 164 -11.32 -9.88 1.62
N VAL A 165 -12.13 -10.41 0.71
CA VAL A 165 -13.39 -9.78 0.31
C VAL A 165 -14.56 -10.56 0.89
N SER A 166 -15.47 -9.88 1.58
CA SER A 166 -16.66 -10.50 2.16
C SER A 166 -17.79 -9.49 2.35
N ASN A 167 -19.02 -9.97 2.49
CA ASN A 167 -20.17 -9.13 2.80
C ASN A 167 -20.46 -9.04 4.32
N ALA A 168 -19.52 -9.44 5.18
CA ALA A 168 -19.69 -9.47 6.63
C ALA A 168 -20.94 -10.24 7.12
N ASN A 169 -21.33 -11.31 6.42
CA ASN A 169 -22.53 -12.12 6.66
C ASN A 169 -23.86 -11.37 6.59
N THR A 170 -23.92 -10.25 5.87
CA THR A 170 -25.18 -9.52 5.63
C THR A 170 -26.10 -10.26 4.66
N SER A 171 -25.58 -11.23 3.89
CA SER A 171 -26.33 -12.06 2.95
C SER A 171 -25.58 -13.37 2.67
N SER A 172 -26.27 -14.38 2.15
CA SER A 172 -25.68 -15.63 1.65
C SER A 172 -25.72 -15.66 0.11
N PRO A 173 -24.66 -16.22 -0.53
CA PRO A 173 -23.46 -16.79 0.05
C PRO A 173 -22.47 -15.73 0.56
N ASN A 174 -21.66 -16.09 1.56
CA ASN A 174 -20.49 -15.32 2.00
C ASN A 174 -19.36 -16.30 2.39
N MET A 175 -18.75 -16.92 1.38
CA MET A 175 -17.63 -17.85 1.60
C MET A 175 -16.30 -17.10 1.76
N GLY A 176 -16.28 -15.80 1.40
CA GLY A 176 -15.07 -14.97 1.37
C GLY A 176 -14.17 -15.28 0.18
N ILE A 177 -13.48 -14.27 -0.31
CA ILE A 177 -12.49 -14.36 -1.38
C ILE A 177 -11.16 -13.91 -0.81
N ASN A 178 -10.17 -14.79 -0.72
CA ASN A 178 -8.84 -14.47 -0.26
C ASN A 178 -7.89 -14.36 -1.45
N SER A 179 -7.03 -13.35 -1.48
CA SER A 179 -6.06 -13.17 -2.56
C SER A 179 -4.69 -12.73 -2.05
N HIS A 180 -3.66 -13.20 -2.76
CA HIS A 180 -2.32 -12.68 -2.69
C HIS A 180 -2.21 -11.48 -3.64
N THR A 181 -1.71 -10.34 -3.18
CA THR A 181 -1.63 -9.13 -4.01
C THR A 181 -0.25 -8.52 -3.90
N GLY A 182 0.43 -8.38 -5.03
CA GLY A 182 1.62 -7.55 -5.16
C GLY A 182 1.20 -6.11 -5.45
N VAL A 183 1.82 -5.13 -4.80
CA VAL A 183 1.57 -3.70 -5.01
C VAL A 183 2.85 -2.94 -5.27
N ILE A 184 2.77 -1.92 -6.13
CA ILE A 184 3.81 -0.94 -6.37
C ILE A 184 3.20 0.46 -6.36
N GLY A 185 3.99 1.46 -5.99
CA GLY A 185 3.47 2.81 -5.97
C GLY A 185 4.53 3.89 -5.77
N VAL A 186 4.04 5.11 -5.72
CA VAL A 186 4.82 6.30 -5.42
C VAL A 186 4.12 7.10 -4.33
N SER A 187 4.89 7.59 -3.36
CA SER A 187 4.41 8.45 -2.28
C SER A 187 5.13 9.80 -2.29
N PHE A 188 4.37 10.86 -2.08
CA PHE A 188 4.84 12.23 -1.95
C PHE A 188 4.55 12.73 -0.54
N PHE A 189 5.58 13.22 0.15
CA PHE A 189 5.52 13.66 1.54
C PHE A 189 5.53 15.19 1.60
N PHE A 190 4.61 15.77 2.39
CA PHE A 190 4.42 17.21 2.54
C PHE A 190 4.38 17.60 4.02
N ARG A 191 4.76 18.84 4.28
CA ARG A 191 4.60 19.45 5.61
C ARG A 191 3.27 20.18 5.70
#